data_49b682ee0e6de9a41ca036d37770ce03
#
_entry.id   49b682ee0e6de9a41ca036d37770ce03
#
_cell.length_a   1.000
_cell.length_b   1.000
_cell.length_c   1.000
_cell.angle_alpha   90.00
_cell.angle_beta   90.00
_cell.angle_gamma   90.00
#
_symmetry.space_group_name_H-M   'P 1'
#
loop_
_entity.id
_entity.type
_entity.pdbx_description
1 polymer ?
#
loop_
_entity_poly.entity_id
_entity_poly.type
_entity_poly.pdbx_seq_one_letter_code
_entity_poly.pdbx_strand_id
1 'polypeptide(L)'
;MAASSSADGSSGADSSCFCEKVANLQLQLSPAYLGNEDAGVREQLRLALLRYVDSLGGVVVSYSELRFTSPLGTIREDAPHIHVNVSVRVVLFAPRVGQRLDGELVRVGADGHMALLVHGLFNATVFAAAGAAGRAAGSRVRFVVRELQVADGLLSMIGDEAGGGGGKRARDGGGGDDGGAGSEKKKRKKKKRGTDAAD
;
A
#
# COMPACT_ATOMS: atom_id res chain seq x y z
N MET A 1 11.74 -5.26 -36.54
CA MET A 1 12.95 -5.07 -35.74
C MET A 1 12.51 -4.94 -34.29
N ALA A 2 12.80 -5.95 -33.48
CA ALA A 2 12.41 -6.03 -32.11
C ALA A 2 13.41 -5.26 -31.23
N ALA A 3 12.93 -4.34 -30.42
CA ALA A 3 13.76 -3.68 -29.42
C ALA A 3 13.63 -4.45 -28.10
N SER A 4 14.69 -5.12 -27.72
CA SER A 4 14.87 -5.82 -26.46
C SER A 4 15.07 -4.82 -25.33
N SER A 5 14.22 -4.88 -24.31
CA SER A 5 14.44 -4.18 -23.05
C SER A 5 15.30 -5.06 -22.14
N SER A 6 16.50 -4.60 -21.86
CA SER A 6 17.39 -5.20 -20.86
C SER A 6 16.85 -4.89 -19.46
N ALA A 7 16.47 -5.94 -18.76
CA ALA A 7 16.20 -5.88 -17.33
C ALA A 7 17.54 -6.00 -16.58
N ASP A 8 18.01 -4.92 -15.98
CA ASP A 8 19.10 -4.98 -15.02
C ASP A 8 18.58 -5.45 -13.67
N GLY A 9 19.01 -6.64 -13.30
CA GLY A 9 18.79 -7.22 -12.00
C GLY A 9 19.77 -6.62 -10.99
N SER A 10 19.24 -5.84 -10.05
CA SER A 10 19.96 -5.47 -8.82
C SER A 10 19.19 -6.01 -7.62
N SER A 11 19.76 -7.07 -7.06
CA SER A 11 19.38 -7.62 -5.76
C SER A 11 19.90 -6.70 -4.65
N GLY A 12 18.99 -5.95 -4.01
CA GLY A 12 19.26 -5.18 -2.81
C GLY A 12 17.95 -4.85 -2.15
N ALA A 13 17.72 -5.34 -0.94
CA ALA A 13 16.49 -5.22 -0.18
C ALA A 13 16.27 -3.82 0.40
N ASP A 14 16.13 -2.84 -0.46
CA ASP A 14 15.50 -1.54 -0.23
C ASP A 14 14.93 -1.10 -1.58
N SER A 15 13.88 -1.79 -2.02
CA SER A 15 13.19 -1.40 -3.24
C SER A 15 12.59 -0.02 -3.01
N SER A 16 13.18 0.99 -3.63
CA SER A 16 12.66 2.35 -3.61
C SER A 16 11.16 2.32 -3.90
N CYS A 17 10.37 2.93 -3.01
CA CYS A 17 8.94 3.11 -3.23
C CYS A 17 8.63 4.21 -4.24
N PHE A 18 9.67 4.87 -4.74
CA PHE A 18 9.55 5.86 -5.81
C PHE A 18 9.95 5.25 -7.14
N CYS A 19 9.18 5.53 -8.16
CA CYS A 19 9.48 5.14 -9.53
C CYS A 19 9.23 6.30 -10.48
N GLU A 20 10.04 6.39 -11.51
CA GLU A 20 9.91 7.38 -12.58
C GLU A 20 9.24 6.72 -13.78
N LYS A 21 8.25 7.39 -14.36
CA LYS A 21 7.54 6.94 -15.56
C LYS A 21 7.31 8.10 -16.51
N VAL A 22 7.28 7.78 -17.81
CA VAL A 22 6.79 8.71 -18.83
C VAL A 22 5.31 8.41 -19.05
N ALA A 23 4.46 9.39 -18.81
CA ALA A 23 3.03 9.30 -18.97
C ALA A 23 2.59 10.09 -20.22
N ASN A 24 1.81 9.45 -21.08
CA ASN A 24 1.14 10.11 -22.20
C ASN A 24 -0.30 10.35 -21.80
N LEU A 25 -0.68 11.62 -21.70
CA LEU A 25 -1.96 12.06 -21.17
C LEU A 25 -2.73 12.83 -22.24
N GLN A 26 -4.03 12.60 -22.30
CA GLN A 26 -4.95 13.47 -23.03
C GLN A 26 -5.66 14.34 -21.98
N LEU A 27 -5.47 15.64 -22.06
CA LEU A 27 -6.02 16.61 -21.13
C LEU A 27 -7.07 17.47 -21.82
N GLN A 28 -8.08 17.89 -21.06
CA GLN A 28 -9.13 18.79 -21.51
C GLN A 28 -8.88 20.15 -20.88
N LEU A 29 -8.57 21.14 -21.72
CA LEU A 29 -8.32 22.50 -21.26
C LEU A 29 -9.58 23.36 -21.45
N SER A 30 -9.82 24.26 -20.51
CA SER A 30 -10.81 25.29 -20.67
C SER A 30 -10.45 26.20 -21.86
N PRO A 31 -11.42 26.73 -22.61
CA PRO A 31 -11.19 27.73 -23.66
C PRO A 31 -10.41 28.96 -23.19
N ALA A 32 -10.48 29.27 -21.90
CA ALA A 32 -9.70 30.37 -21.28
C ALA A 32 -8.17 30.23 -21.45
N TYR A 33 -7.68 29.01 -21.73
CA TYR A 33 -6.28 28.74 -21.94
C TYR A 33 -5.88 28.75 -23.43
N LEU A 34 -6.77 29.20 -24.32
CA LEU A 34 -6.46 29.34 -25.73
C LEU A 34 -5.32 30.35 -25.94
N GLY A 35 -4.22 29.89 -26.59
CA GLY A 35 -2.99 30.67 -26.73
C GLY A 35 -2.07 30.64 -25.51
N ASN A 36 -2.44 29.93 -24.45
CA ASN A 36 -1.61 29.69 -23.27
C ASN A 36 -1.83 28.27 -22.73
N GLU A 37 -1.80 27.31 -23.61
CA GLU A 37 -2.10 25.90 -23.34
C GLU A 37 -1.12 25.29 -22.30
N ASP A 38 0.13 25.74 -22.31
CA ASP A 38 1.15 25.29 -21.36
C ASP A 38 0.73 25.61 -19.91
N ALA A 39 0.18 26.79 -19.66
CA ALA A 39 -0.32 27.18 -18.34
C ALA A 39 -1.50 26.30 -17.93
N GLY A 40 -2.42 26.02 -18.86
CA GLY A 40 -3.58 25.15 -18.60
C GLY A 40 -3.18 23.73 -18.25
N VAL A 41 -2.22 23.16 -18.97
CA VAL A 41 -1.69 21.82 -18.69
C VAL A 41 -0.99 21.80 -17.33
N ARG A 42 -0.16 22.76 -17.02
CA ARG A 42 0.51 22.84 -15.72
C ARG A 42 -0.47 22.95 -14.57
N GLU A 43 -1.56 23.70 -14.73
CA GLU A 43 -2.59 23.83 -13.70
C GLU A 43 -3.26 22.46 -13.44
N GLN A 44 -3.61 21.71 -14.50
CA GLN A 44 -4.18 20.38 -14.35
C GLN A 44 -3.20 19.38 -13.72
N LEU A 45 -1.94 19.41 -14.09
CA LEU A 45 -0.90 18.58 -13.48
C LEU A 45 -0.69 18.92 -11.99
N ARG A 46 -0.80 20.20 -11.62
CA ARG A 46 -0.74 20.62 -10.20
C ARG A 46 -1.88 20.03 -9.38
N LEU A 47 -3.09 19.97 -9.93
CA LEU A 47 -4.24 19.33 -9.27
C LEU A 47 -4.08 17.82 -9.09
N ALA A 48 -3.26 17.18 -9.93
CA ALA A 48 -2.94 15.76 -9.83
C ALA A 48 -1.81 15.45 -8.83
N LEU A 49 -1.06 16.46 -8.37
CA LEU A 49 -0.01 16.25 -7.38
C LEU A 49 -0.58 15.74 -6.05
N LEU A 50 0.16 14.83 -5.44
CA LEU A 50 -0.18 14.15 -4.19
C LEU A 50 -1.49 13.36 -4.25
N ARG A 51 -2.00 13.09 -5.45
CA ARG A 51 -3.15 12.22 -5.66
C ARG A 51 -2.74 10.89 -6.27
N TYR A 52 -3.43 9.85 -5.86
CA TYR A 52 -3.28 8.53 -6.45
C TYR A 52 -3.96 8.50 -7.82
N VAL A 53 -3.25 8.01 -8.80
CA VAL A 53 -3.74 7.88 -10.19
C VAL A 53 -3.70 6.41 -10.57
N ASP A 54 -4.88 5.79 -10.73
CA ASP A 54 -5.02 4.36 -11.02
C ASP A 54 -4.26 3.93 -12.27
N SER A 55 -4.34 4.72 -13.33
CA SER A 55 -3.67 4.42 -14.62
C SER A 55 -2.14 4.44 -14.51
N LEU A 56 -1.58 5.15 -13.52
CA LEU A 56 -0.15 5.20 -13.26
C LEU A 56 0.28 4.22 -12.18
N GLY A 57 -0.68 3.78 -11.34
CA GLY A 57 -0.46 2.85 -10.25
C GLY A 57 0.34 3.43 -9.09
N GLY A 58 0.12 4.71 -8.77
CA GLY A 58 0.82 5.39 -7.68
C GLY A 58 0.38 6.82 -7.46
N VAL A 59 0.91 7.44 -6.42
CA VAL A 59 0.70 8.86 -6.10
C VAL A 59 1.70 9.72 -6.86
N VAL A 60 1.22 10.71 -7.59
CA VAL A 60 2.09 11.64 -8.33
C VAL A 60 2.77 12.58 -7.35
N VAL A 61 4.09 12.50 -7.23
CA VAL A 61 4.89 13.34 -6.32
C VAL A 61 5.43 14.57 -7.01
N SER A 62 5.92 14.38 -8.23
CA SER A 62 6.43 15.49 -9.04
C SER A 62 6.29 15.17 -10.54
N TYR A 63 6.40 16.19 -11.34
CA TYR A 63 6.45 16.05 -12.80
C TYR A 63 7.53 16.94 -13.40
N SER A 64 8.05 16.51 -14.54
CA SER A 64 9.08 17.21 -15.31
C SER A 64 8.94 16.92 -16.80
N GLU A 65 9.72 17.56 -17.63
CA GLU A 65 9.79 17.30 -19.09
C GLU A 65 8.43 17.26 -19.78
N LEU A 66 7.60 18.28 -19.54
CA LEU A 66 6.33 18.43 -20.23
C LEU A 66 6.56 18.73 -21.71
N ARG A 67 5.99 17.93 -22.60
CA ARG A 67 6.04 18.10 -24.06
C ARG A 67 4.67 17.86 -24.66
N PHE A 68 4.26 18.73 -25.56
CA PHE A 68 3.09 18.49 -26.40
C PHE A 68 3.44 17.45 -27.47
N THR A 69 2.66 16.39 -27.58
CA THR A 69 2.87 15.34 -28.60
C THR A 69 2.21 15.68 -29.93
N SER A 70 1.28 16.63 -29.92
CA SER A 70 0.63 17.18 -31.12
C SER A 70 0.74 18.70 -31.08
N PRO A 71 1.05 19.35 -32.23
CA PRO A 71 1.11 20.80 -32.30
C PRO A 71 -0.27 21.49 -32.24
N LEU A 72 -1.33 20.72 -32.43
CA LEU A 72 -2.70 21.23 -32.46
C LEU A 72 -3.53 20.52 -31.40
N GLY A 73 -4.32 21.31 -30.66
CA GLY A 73 -5.43 20.82 -29.85
C GLY A 73 -6.66 20.56 -30.74
N THR A 74 -7.51 19.67 -30.31
CA THR A 74 -8.77 19.38 -31.01
C THR A 74 -9.98 19.75 -30.13
N ILE A 75 -10.97 20.38 -30.75
CA ILE A 75 -12.27 20.60 -30.14
C ILE A 75 -13.20 19.53 -30.72
N ARG A 76 -13.88 18.78 -29.85
CA ARG A 76 -14.77 17.69 -30.27
C ARG A 76 -16.21 18.09 -30.03
N GLU A 77 -17.02 17.96 -31.08
CA GLU A 77 -18.46 18.22 -31.04
C GLU A 77 -18.80 19.61 -30.47
N ASP A 78 -19.85 19.69 -29.69
CA ASP A 78 -20.31 20.95 -29.06
C ASP A 78 -19.61 21.22 -27.72
N ALA A 79 -18.59 20.41 -27.34
CA ALA A 79 -17.87 20.61 -26.11
C ALA A 79 -16.84 21.76 -26.24
N PRO A 80 -16.92 22.78 -25.36
CA PRO A 80 -16.04 23.94 -25.48
C PRO A 80 -14.58 23.67 -25.08
N HIS A 81 -14.25 22.45 -24.71
CA HIS A 81 -12.91 22.09 -24.22
C HIS A 81 -11.93 21.78 -25.35
N ILE A 82 -10.70 22.20 -25.14
CA ILE A 82 -9.60 21.92 -26.03
C ILE A 82 -8.89 20.64 -25.57
N HIS A 83 -8.91 19.60 -26.38
CA HIS A 83 -8.19 18.35 -26.08
C HIS A 83 -6.74 18.47 -26.57
N VAL A 84 -5.81 18.31 -25.66
CA VAL A 84 -4.37 18.33 -25.94
C VAL A 84 -3.73 17.01 -25.50
N ASN A 85 -2.78 16.55 -26.29
CA ASN A 85 -2.01 15.37 -25.96
C ASN A 85 -0.62 15.79 -25.48
N VAL A 86 -0.24 15.34 -24.31
CA VAL A 86 1.03 15.68 -23.68
C VAL A 86 1.78 14.43 -23.22
N SER A 87 3.08 14.49 -23.32
CA SER A 87 4.00 13.53 -22.69
C SER A 87 4.68 14.22 -21.52
N VAL A 88 4.67 13.60 -20.37
CA VAL A 88 5.24 14.15 -19.15
C VAL A 88 5.98 13.07 -18.39
N ARG A 89 7.14 13.41 -17.83
CA ARG A 89 7.86 12.54 -16.92
C ARG A 89 7.35 12.77 -15.50
N VAL A 90 6.89 11.72 -14.84
CA VAL A 90 6.32 11.78 -13.49
C VAL A 90 7.12 10.90 -12.54
N VAL A 91 7.32 11.39 -11.32
CA VAL A 91 7.82 10.60 -10.20
C VAL A 91 6.63 10.18 -9.37
N LEU A 92 6.49 8.88 -9.18
CA LEU A 92 5.39 8.26 -8.46
C LEU A 92 5.88 7.66 -7.15
N PHE A 93 5.10 7.82 -6.10
CA PHE A 93 5.20 7.00 -4.90
C PHE A 93 4.26 5.80 -5.08
N ALA A 94 4.84 4.63 -5.24
CA ALA A 94 4.13 3.38 -5.54
C ALA A 94 4.60 2.24 -4.62
N PRO A 95 4.23 2.29 -3.33
CA PRO A 95 4.58 1.23 -2.39
C PRO A 95 3.90 -0.07 -2.79
N ARG A 96 4.47 -1.19 -2.38
CA ARG A 96 3.94 -2.54 -2.67
C ARG A 96 3.63 -3.28 -1.39
N VAL A 97 2.61 -4.14 -1.45
CA VAL A 97 2.33 -5.08 -0.36
C VAL A 97 3.55 -5.96 -0.11
N GLY A 98 3.91 -6.15 1.16
CA GLY A 98 5.12 -6.86 1.58
C GLY A 98 6.38 -5.99 1.64
N GLN A 99 6.34 -4.76 1.16
CA GLN A 99 7.48 -3.83 1.23
C GLN A 99 7.67 -3.33 2.66
N ARG A 100 8.94 -3.19 3.06
CA ARG A 100 9.32 -2.59 4.35
C ARG A 100 9.52 -1.10 4.17
N LEU A 101 8.87 -0.32 5.02
CA LEU A 101 8.96 1.13 5.02
C LEU A 101 9.22 1.63 6.43
N ASP A 102 9.85 2.79 6.51
CA ASP A 102 10.03 3.53 7.76
C ASP A 102 9.04 4.71 7.77
N GLY A 103 8.33 4.87 8.87
CA GLY A 103 7.43 6.00 9.10
C GLY A 103 7.74 6.69 10.41
N GLU A 104 7.40 7.96 10.51
CA GLU A 104 7.47 8.75 11.72
C GLU A 104 6.15 8.64 12.49
N LEU A 105 6.22 8.33 13.77
CA LEU A 105 5.06 8.20 14.64
C LEU A 105 4.41 9.56 14.90
N VAL A 106 3.16 9.71 14.49
CA VAL A 106 2.36 10.91 14.77
C VAL A 106 1.61 10.76 16.09
N ARG A 107 0.90 9.63 16.24
CA ARG A 107 0.13 9.33 17.44
C ARG A 107 -0.09 7.83 17.60
N VAL A 108 -0.33 7.42 18.83
CA VAL A 108 -0.82 6.08 19.19
C VAL A 108 -2.30 6.21 19.55
N GLY A 109 -3.15 5.42 18.91
CA GLY A 109 -4.57 5.32 19.24
C GLY A 109 -4.81 4.50 20.49
N ALA A 110 -6.00 4.65 21.09
CA ALA A 110 -6.42 3.88 22.27
C ALA A 110 -6.45 2.36 22.00
N ASP A 111 -6.69 1.99 20.75
CA ASP A 111 -6.78 0.58 20.30
C ASP A 111 -5.39 -0.03 19.99
N GLY A 112 -4.32 0.67 20.32
CA GLY A 112 -2.95 0.21 20.04
C GLY A 112 -2.49 0.43 18.59
N HIS A 113 -3.29 1.06 17.73
CA HIS A 113 -2.90 1.44 16.39
C HIS A 113 -1.95 2.64 16.43
N MET A 114 -0.93 2.60 15.59
CA MET A 114 0.00 3.69 15.38
C MET A 114 -0.31 4.41 14.07
N ALA A 115 -0.53 5.70 14.11
CA ALA A 115 -0.60 6.53 12.94
C ALA A 115 0.80 7.05 12.62
N LEU A 116 1.30 6.73 11.43
CA LEU A 116 2.62 7.09 10.95
C LEU A 116 2.53 7.98 9.71
N LEU A 117 3.56 8.81 9.52
CA LEU A 117 3.81 9.52 8.27
C LEU A 117 5.06 8.93 7.59
N VAL A 118 4.89 8.43 6.39
CA VAL A 118 5.99 7.96 5.54
C VAL A 118 6.45 9.13 4.67
N HIS A 119 7.74 9.40 4.68
CA HIS A 119 8.36 10.57 4.03
C HIS A 119 7.70 11.92 4.38
N GLY A 120 7.05 12.03 5.54
CA GLY A 120 6.36 13.24 5.97
C GLY A 120 5.08 13.59 5.20
N LEU A 121 4.62 12.74 4.28
CA LEU A 121 3.51 13.03 3.36
C LEU A 121 2.44 11.95 3.35
N PHE A 122 2.83 10.68 3.45
CA PHE A 122 1.91 9.56 3.20
C PHE A 122 1.46 8.92 4.51
N ASN A 123 0.16 8.79 4.67
CA ASN A 123 -0.42 8.19 5.86
C ASN A 123 -0.24 6.68 5.89
N ALA A 124 0.16 6.16 7.05
CA ALA A 124 0.18 4.74 7.31
C ALA A 124 -0.42 4.46 8.69
N THR A 125 -1.23 3.41 8.77
CA THR A 125 -1.77 2.87 10.00
C THR A 125 -1.12 1.54 10.27
N VAL A 126 -0.43 1.41 11.40
CA VAL A 126 0.34 0.23 11.74
C VAL A 126 -0.21 -0.39 13.02
N PHE A 127 -0.44 -1.69 12.95
CA PHE A 127 -0.79 -2.46 14.13
C PHE A 127 0.47 -2.72 14.95
N ALA A 128 0.48 -2.23 16.18
CA ALA A 128 1.60 -2.43 17.07
C ALA A 128 1.66 -3.88 17.57
N ALA A 129 2.84 -4.46 17.56
CA ALA A 129 3.12 -5.56 18.46
C ALA A 129 3.03 -5.05 19.91
N ALA A 130 2.69 -5.92 20.85
CA ALA A 130 2.48 -5.56 22.27
C ALA A 130 3.60 -4.63 22.77
N GLY A 131 3.23 -3.40 23.17
CA GLY A 131 4.19 -2.43 23.74
C GLY A 131 4.23 -1.05 23.08
N ALA A 132 3.31 -0.71 22.16
CA ALA A 132 3.26 0.63 21.56
C ALA A 132 2.89 1.76 22.55
N ALA A 133 2.25 1.41 23.66
CA ALA A 133 1.89 2.35 24.70
C ALA A 133 3.17 2.92 25.34
N GLY A 134 3.42 4.22 25.13
CA GLY A 134 4.59 4.92 25.69
C GLY A 134 5.63 5.38 24.68
N ARG A 135 5.45 5.12 23.39
CA ARG A 135 6.33 5.67 22.36
C ARG A 135 6.09 7.16 22.17
N ALA A 136 7.16 7.92 22.09
CA ALA A 136 7.08 9.36 21.84
C ALA A 136 6.71 9.62 20.38
N ALA A 137 5.86 10.62 20.13
CA ALA A 137 5.66 11.16 18.80
C ALA A 137 7.00 11.59 18.19
N GLY A 138 7.16 11.44 16.87
CA GLY A 138 8.41 11.69 16.16
C GLY A 138 9.37 10.48 16.12
N SER A 139 9.09 9.38 16.83
CA SER A 139 9.93 8.19 16.77
C SER A 139 9.76 7.47 15.41
N ARG A 140 10.88 6.94 14.88
CA ARG A 140 10.83 6.12 13.67
C ARG A 140 10.34 4.71 13.97
N VAL A 141 9.38 4.26 13.18
CA VAL A 141 8.82 2.92 13.25
C VAL A 141 8.96 2.26 11.90
N ARG A 142 9.59 1.08 11.88
CA ARG A 142 9.68 0.26 10.67
C ARG A 142 8.48 -0.68 10.62
N PHE A 143 7.84 -0.77 9.46
CA PHE A 143 6.67 -1.63 9.26
C PHE A 143 6.71 -2.31 7.89
N VAL A 144 5.92 -3.36 7.75
CA VAL A 144 5.68 -4.07 6.50
C VAL A 144 4.30 -3.70 5.99
N VAL A 145 4.21 -3.24 4.76
CA VAL A 145 2.93 -2.91 4.12
C VAL A 145 2.13 -4.19 3.91
N ARG A 146 0.93 -4.23 4.48
CA ARG A 146 0.00 -5.34 4.37
C ARG A 146 -1.08 -5.09 3.34
N GLU A 147 -1.56 -3.86 3.30
CA GLU A 147 -2.66 -3.45 2.45
C GLU A 147 -2.48 -1.99 2.03
N LEU A 148 -2.94 -1.68 0.82
CA LEU A 148 -3.01 -0.33 0.28
C LEU A 148 -4.48 0.04 0.09
N GLN A 149 -4.89 1.15 0.65
CA GLN A 149 -6.25 1.67 0.52
C GLN A 149 -6.20 3.01 -0.20
N VAL A 150 -7.05 3.14 -1.21
CA VAL A 150 -7.22 4.39 -1.95
C VAL A 150 -8.64 4.86 -1.77
N ALA A 151 -8.80 6.07 -1.23
CA ALA A 151 -10.08 6.73 -1.08
C ALA A 151 -9.93 8.19 -1.49
N ASP A 152 -10.81 8.68 -2.34
CA ASP A 152 -10.83 10.07 -2.83
C ASP A 152 -9.49 10.55 -3.42
N GLY A 153 -8.75 9.62 -4.06
CA GLY A 153 -7.41 9.89 -4.60
C GLY A 153 -6.31 10.01 -3.55
N LEU A 154 -6.57 9.66 -2.29
CA LEU A 154 -5.58 9.61 -1.23
C LEU A 154 -5.16 8.16 -0.99
N LEU A 155 -3.86 7.92 -0.94
CA LEU A 155 -3.29 6.63 -0.61
C LEU A 155 -3.07 6.55 0.90
N SER A 156 -3.60 5.51 1.53
CA SER A 156 -3.32 5.11 2.89
C SER A 156 -2.75 3.69 2.93
N MET A 157 -1.76 3.49 3.75
CA MET A 157 -1.11 2.18 3.91
C MET A 157 -1.53 1.56 5.23
N ILE A 158 -1.80 0.27 5.23
CA ILE A 158 -1.99 -0.51 6.44
C ILE A 158 -0.85 -1.51 6.54
N GLY A 159 -0.25 -1.64 7.71
CA GLY A 159 0.88 -2.53 7.91
C GLY A 159 1.00 -3.06 9.33
N ASP A 160 1.93 -3.98 9.47
CA ASP A 160 2.32 -4.56 10.75
C ASP A 160 3.74 -4.09 11.10
N GLU A 161 4.02 -3.85 12.38
CA GLU A 161 5.34 -3.44 12.83
C GLU A 161 6.40 -4.50 12.50
N ALA A 162 7.45 -4.11 11.80
CA ALA A 162 8.56 -4.98 11.46
C ALA A 162 9.51 -5.12 12.66
N GLY A 163 9.24 -6.04 13.56
CA GLY A 163 10.08 -6.25 14.73
C GLY A 163 9.39 -6.97 15.89
N GLY A 164 8.06 -7.11 15.83
CA GLY A 164 7.30 -7.98 16.72
C GLY A 164 7.31 -9.42 16.21
N GLY A 165 8.48 -10.04 16.07
CA GLY A 165 8.62 -11.43 15.65
C GLY A 165 8.07 -12.41 16.68
N GLY A 166 6.76 -12.50 16.79
CA GLY A 166 6.06 -13.66 17.32
C GLY A 166 5.88 -14.70 16.22
N GLY A 167 6.97 -15.29 15.75
CA GLY A 167 6.93 -16.47 14.91
C GLY A 167 6.18 -17.57 15.65
N LYS A 168 4.94 -17.80 15.31
CA LYS A 168 4.30 -19.09 15.51
C LYS A 168 5.08 -20.09 14.68
N ARG A 169 6.12 -20.66 15.28
CA ARG A 169 6.72 -21.89 14.77
C ARG A 169 5.59 -22.91 14.75
N ALA A 170 5.14 -23.27 13.56
CA ALA A 170 4.44 -24.53 13.35
C ALA A 170 5.33 -25.60 13.97
N ARG A 171 4.89 -26.22 15.04
CA ARG A 171 5.46 -27.45 15.53
C ARG A 171 5.11 -28.50 14.51
N ASP A 172 6.06 -28.76 13.65
CA ASP A 172 6.11 -29.97 12.87
C ASP A 172 6.29 -31.15 13.86
N GLY A 173 5.25 -31.99 13.96
CA GLY A 173 5.27 -33.18 14.77
C GLY A 173 6.05 -34.27 14.06
N GLY A 174 7.33 -34.32 14.35
CA GLY A 174 8.18 -35.47 14.01
C GLY A 174 7.85 -36.61 14.95
N GLY A 175 7.31 -37.68 14.39
CA GLY A 175 7.10 -38.96 15.06
C GLY A 175 8.43 -39.59 15.51
N GLY A 176 8.39 -40.19 16.65
CA GLY A 176 9.41 -41.07 17.22
C GLY A 176 8.66 -42.20 17.92
N ASP A 177 8.61 -43.28 17.20
CA ASP A 177 8.24 -44.63 17.64
C ASP A 177 9.25 -45.10 18.71
N ASP A 178 8.77 -45.64 19.84
CA ASP A 178 9.37 -46.80 20.44
C ASP A 178 8.56 -47.34 21.61
N GLY A 179 8.44 -48.62 21.56
CA GLY A 179 7.79 -49.67 22.21
C GLY A 179 7.81 -49.78 23.73
N GLY A 180 6.90 -50.62 24.23
CA GLY A 180 7.07 -51.24 25.51
C GLY A 180 5.76 -51.54 26.26
N ALA A 181 5.18 -52.66 25.94
CA ALA A 181 4.57 -53.69 26.79
C ALA A 181 3.89 -53.29 28.13
N GLY A 182 2.65 -53.76 28.27
CA GLY A 182 2.34 -54.54 29.44
C GLY A 182 1.21 -54.04 30.34
N SER A 183 0.19 -54.91 30.37
CA SER A 183 -0.60 -55.28 31.56
C SER A 183 -1.97 -54.68 31.77
N GLU A 184 -2.93 -55.54 31.39
CA GLU A 184 -4.23 -55.85 32.02
C GLU A 184 -4.53 -55.27 33.40
N LYS A 185 -5.76 -54.83 33.61
CA LYS A 185 -6.83 -55.40 34.46
C LYS A 185 -8.03 -54.46 34.63
N LYS A 186 -9.15 -54.91 34.11
CA LYS A 186 -10.37 -55.37 34.82
C LYS A 186 -11.25 -54.37 35.56
N LYS A 187 -12.47 -54.25 35.02
CA LYS A 187 -13.79 -54.31 35.71
C LYS A 187 -14.27 -53.21 36.66
N ARG A 188 -15.38 -52.61 36.44
CA ARG A 188 -16.79 -52.89 36.80
C ARG A 188 -17.62 -51.57 36.74
N LYS A 189 -18.67 -51.51 35.92
CA LYS A 189 -20.11 -51.66 36.14
C LYS A 189 -20.71 -51.05 37.44
N LYS A 190 -21.60 -50.01 37.21
CA LYS A 190 -22.89 -49.76 37.91
C LYS A 190 -23.48 -48.45 37.35
N LYS A 191 -24.50 -48.39 36.60
CA LYS A 191 -25.97 -48.52 36.63
C LYS A 191 -26.63 -47.91 37.88
N LYS A 192 -27.41 -46.84 37.66
CA LYS A 192 -28.75 -46.49 38.21
C LYS A 192 -29.06 -45.05 37.85
N ARG A 193 -30.08 -44.71 37.04
CA ARG A 193 -31.52 -44.74 37.25
C ARG A 193 -32.02 -43.75 38.31
N GLY A 194 -32.95 -42.94 37.85
CA GLY A 194 -34.03 -42.33 38.64
C GLY A 194 -34.20 -40.86 38.23
N THR A 195 -35.11 -40.49 37.38
CA THR A 195 -36.56 -40.24 37.56
C THR A 195 -36.86 -38.94 38.22
N ASP A 196 -37.56 -38.14 37.47
CA ASP A 196 -38.84 -37.49 37.68
C ASP A 196 -38.83 -36.09 38.31
N ALA A 197 -39.43 -35.25 37.59
CA ALA A 197 -40.74 -34.63 37.65
C ALA A 197 -40.80 -33.24 38.28
N ALA A 198 -41.30 -32.36 37.50
CA ALA A 198 -42.37 -31.40 37.72
C ALA A 198 -42.27 -30.40 38.91
N ASP A 199 -42.27 -29.13 38.61
CA ASP A 199 -43.42 -28.23 38.73
C ASP A 199 -43.09 -26.90 38.01
#